data_ae9f1b5411d6c2bde35773f7192f866b
#
_entry.id   ae9f1b5411d6c2bde35773f7192f866b
#
_cell.length_a   1.000
_cell.length_b   1.000
_cell.length_c   1.000
_cell.angle_alpha   90.00
_cell.angle_beta   90.00
_cell.angle_gamma   90.00
#
_symmetry.space_group_name_H-M   'P 1'
#
loop_
_entity.id
_entity.type
_entity.pdbx_description
1 polymer ?
#
loop_
_entity_poly.entity_id
_entity_poly.type
_entity_poly.pdbx_seq_one_letter_code
_entity_poly.pdbx_strand_id
1 'polypeptide(L)'
;MKGVDTAKRNRHYHCLEYDYNRSEGIFLISCGAERCEPGVRYGPDVREGYHLHMVLSGAGTLYAGNRTFHPRFGELFLLKDQESAEYVADVSDPWEYCWVTYNGAEAKRLSEEIGFTDGVYCLQSEAEPKLFYEMVLRMYERPEMNYTSDLYRCGVLLEFLALAMESAKGNAKRFRRPDSPAKAYVDRAIQFIHYNYATIRVSDIADYLGFTRSYFTNLFKKWTGQSPQDYLMQYRLKIACQQLAETALPVQEIAAQVGYENQMTFSKMFRKAYGISPTEYRQRGGAIRQEDFL
;
A
#
# COMPACT_ATOMS: atom_id res chain seq x y z
N MET A 1 -29.19 9.97 -11.80
CA MET A 1 -29.10 9.20 -13.04
C MET A 1 -28.76 10.15 -14.17
N LYS A 2 -27.49 10.32 -14.47
CA LYS A 2 -27.05 10.94 -15.73
C LYS A 2 -26.37 9.82 -16.52
N GLY A 3 -26.98 9.44 -17.65
CA GLY A 3 -26.48 8.38 -18.50
C GLY A 3 -25.11 8.74 -19.05
N VAL A 4 -24.19 7.82 -18.94
CA VAL A 4 -22.88 7.86 -19.57
C VAL A 4 -23.12 7.87 -21.08
N ASP A 5 -22.57 8.88 -21.73
CA ASP A 5 -22.62 9.03 -23.19
C ASP A 5 -21.80 7.91 -23.85
N THR A 6 -22.51 6.87 -24.30
CA THR A 6 -21.94 5.68 -24.95
C THR A 6 -21.65 5.90 -26.44
N ALA A 7 -21.59 7.13 -26.91
CA ALA A 7 -21.52 7.47 -28.32
C ALA A 7 -20.12 7.83 -28.81
N LYS A 8 -19.11 7.00 -28.54
CA LYS A 8 -17.91 6.89 -29.39
C LYS A 8 -17.27 5.50 -29.20
N ARG A 9 -17.96 4.46 -29.65
CA ARG A 9 -17.36 3.14 -29.81
C ARG A 9 -16.45 3.13 -31.03
N ASN A 10 -15.25 3.62 -30.84
CA ASN A 10 -14.15 3.25 -31.72
C ASN A 10 -13.79 1.79 -31.37
N ARG A 11 -13.62 0.91 -32.37
CA ARG A 11 -13.36 -0.54 -32.17
C ARG A 11 -12.11 -0.87 -31.34
N HIS A 12 -11.38 0.15 -30.89
CA HIS A 12 -10.08 0.06 -30.21
C HIS A 12 -10.04 0.71 -28.83
N TYR A 13 -11.18 1.20 -28.35
CA TYR A 13 -11.29 1.81 -27.01
C TYR A 13 -12.26 1.01 -26.14
N HIS A 14 -11.76 0.49 -25.04
CA HIS A 14 -12.55 -0.20 -24.04
C HIS A 14 -12.31 0.49 -22.69
N CYS A 15 -13.35 1.03 -22.10
CA CYS A 15 -13.32 1.65 -20.76
C CYS A 15 -14.50 1.18 -19.93
N LEU A 16 -14.25 0.82 -18.68
CA LEU A 16 -15.25 0.65 -17.64
C LEU A 16 -15.03 1.74 -16.59
N GLU A 17 -16.05 2.56 -16.35
CA GLU A 17 -16.06 3.56 -15.29
C GLU A 17 -17.07 3.16 -14.23
N TYR A 18 -16.72 3.35 -12.97
CA TYR A 18 -17.52 2.94 -11.84
C TYR A 18 -17.92 4.16 -11.01
N ASP A 19 -19.21 4.34 -10.80
CA ASP A 19 -19.76 5.34 -9.88
C ASP A 19 -19.96 4.66 -8.51
N TYR A 20 -18.84 4.39 -7.79
CA TYR A 20 -18.94 3.54 -6.62
C TYR A 20 -18.36 4.03 -5.32
N ASN A 21 -19.03 3.60 -4.27
CA ASN A 21 -18.85 3.94 -2.87
C ASN A 21 -17.76 3.04 -2.24
N ARG A 22 -16.57 3.43 -2.28
CA ARG A 22 -15.50 3.74 -1.32
C ARG A 22 -15.31 2.72 -0.20
N SER A 23 -14.45 1.73 -0.45
CA SER A 23 -13.67 1.14 0.64
C SER A 23 -12.70 2.21 1.17
N GLU A 24 -12.49 2.29 2.48
CA GLU A 24 -11.57 3.26 3.10
C GLU A 24 -10.11 3.07 2.63
N GLY A 25 -9.73 1.88 2.13
CA GLY A 25 -8.38 1.52 1.73
C GLY A 25 -8.01 1.92 0.30
N ILE A 26 -8.48 1.16 -0.68
CA ILE A 26 -8.24 1.36 -2.11
C ILE A 26 -9.43 0.88 -2.92
N PHE A 27 -9.76 1.56 -4.00
CA PHE A 27 -10.85 1.20 -4.91
C PHE A 27 -10.53 1.56 -6.36
N LEU A 28 -11.12 0.80 -7.29
CA LEU A 28 -11.04 1.04 -8.72
C LEU A 28 -12.05 2.13 -9.11
N ILE A 29 -11.61 3.13 -9.88
CA ILE A 29 -12.48 4.14 -10.52
C ILE A 29 -12.78 3.72 -11.94
N SER A 30 -11.76 3.36 -12.72
CA SER A 30 -11.91 2.91 -14.09
C SER A 30 -10.76 1.97 -14.48
N CYS A 31 -10.98 1.20 -15.51
CA CYS A 31 -9.93 0.46 -16.19
C CYS A 31 -10.22 0.41 -17.68
N GLY A 32 -9.18 0.18 -18.48
CA GLY A 32 -9.36 0.12 -19.91
C GLY A 32 -8.12 -0.23 -20.70
N ALA A 33 -8.33 -0.33 -22.01
CA ALA A 33 -7.27 -0.43 -22.99
C ALA A 33 -7.65 0.37 -24.25
N GLU A 34 -6.64 0.94 -24.86
CA GLU A 34 -6.83 1.73 -26.08
C GLU A 34 -5.65 1.55 -27.02
N ARG A 35 -5.97 1.38 -28.29
CA ARG A 35 -5.05 1.54 -29.40
C ARG A 35 -5.28 2.91 -30.01
N CYS A 36 -4.35 3.82 -29.78
CA CYS A 36 -4.48 5.20 -30.19
C CYS A 36 -4.28 5.37 -31.70
N GLU A 37 -5.03 6.30 -32.29
CA GLU A 37 -4.72 6.85 -33.61
C GLU A 37 -3.50 7.78 -33.53
N PRO A 38 -2.75 7.97 -34.64
CA PRO A 38 -1.60 8.87 -34.68
C PRO A 38 -1.91 10.27 -34.17
N GLY A 39 -1.13 10.79 -33.23
CA GLY A 39 -1.23 12.13 -32.69
C GLY A 39 -2.45 12.41 -31.81
N VAL A 40 -3.24 11.39 -31.46
CA VAL A 40 -4.34 11.54 -30.49
C VAL A 40 -3.81 12.09 -29.18
N ARG A 41 -4.52 13.09 -28.62
CA ARG A 41 -4.12 13.87 -27.47
C ARG A 41 -5.20 13.81 -26.39
N TYR A 42 -4.79 13.62 -25.15
CA TYR A 42 -5.63 13.67 -23.95
C TYR A 42 -5.08 14.72 -22.96
N GLY A 43 -5.92 15.67 -22.59
CA GLY A 43 -5.56 16.78 -21.71
C GLY A 43 -5.17 18.05 -22.47
N PRO A 44 -4.55 19.06 -21.78
CA PRO A 44 -4.23 19.04 -20.37
C PRO A 44 -5.48 19.00 -19.48
N ASP A 45 -5.49 18.15 -18.48
CA ASP A 45 -6.62 17.98 -17.58
C ASP A 45 -6.14 17.60 -16.16
N VAL A 46 -6.94 17.96 -15.16
CA VAL A 46 -6.74 17.56 -13.75
C VAL A 46 -7.77 16.48 -13.44
N ARG A 47 -7.29 15.30 -13.08
CA ARG A 47 -8.13 14.13 -12.90
C ARG A 47 -8.17 13.69 -11.44
N GLU A 48 -9.28 13.08 -11.04
CA GLU A 48 -9.41 12.42 -9.76
C GLU A 48 -8.76 11.03 -9.82
N GLY A 49 -7.94 10.72 -8.81
CA GLY A 49 -7.28 9.44 -8.65
C GLY A 49 -5.97 9.30 -9.43
N TYR A 50 -5.35 8.17 -9.22
CA TYR A 50 -4.08 7.77 -9.83
C TYR A 50 -4.37 6.93 -11.07
N HIS A 51 -3.90 7.38 -12.25
CA HIS A 51 -4.10 6.66 -13.51
C HIS A 51 -2.79 5.98 -13.92
N LEU A 52 -2.67 4.70 -13.65
CA LEU A 52 -1.49 3.91 -13.97
C LEU A 52 -1.68 3.19 -15.30
N HIS A 53 -0.82 3.51 -16.25
CA HIS A 53 -0.82 2.97 -17.60
C HIS A 53 0.36 2.03 -17.81
N MET A 54 0.16 0.97 -18.61
CA MET A 54 1.20 0.12 -19.18
C MET A 54 1.17 0.23 -20.69
N VAL A 55 2.30 0.60 -21.29
CA VAL A 55 2.43 0.68 -22.76
C VAL A 55 2.63 -0.73 -23.33
N LEU A 56 1.67 -1.16 -24.16
CA LEU A 56 1.61 -2.50 -24.78
C LEU A 56 2.34 -2.56 -26.12
N SER A 57 2.39 -1.45 -26.86
CA SER A 57 3.15 -1.26 -28.10
C SER A 57 3.32 0.21 -28.40
N GLY A 58 4.24 0.57 -29.31
CA GLY A 58 4.45 1.93 -29.77
C GLY A 58 5.01 2.86 -28.69
N ALA A 59 4.78 4.16 -28.89
CA ALA A 59 5.31 5.23 -28.05
C ALA A 59 4.37 6.44 -27.98
N GLY A 60 4.65 7.34 -27.03
CA GLY A 60 3.97 8.63 -26.92
C GLY A 60 4.76 9.63 -26.10
N THR A 61 4.17 10.78 -25.88
CA THR A 61 4.75 11.85 -25.06
C THR A 61 3.81 12.19 -23.92
N LEU A 62 4.34 12.22 -22.70
CA LEU A 62 3.66 12.63 -21.47
C LEU A 62 4.24 13.95 -20.98
N TYR A 63 3.36 14.94 -20.74
CA TYR A 63 3.66 16.20 -20.10
C TYR A 63 3.06 16.21 -18.70
N ALA A 64 3.90 16.17 -17.66
CA ALA A 64 3.48 16.16 -16.25
C ALA A 64 4.54 16.81 -15.37
N GLY A 65 4.13 17.51 -14.31
CA GLY A 65 5.05 18.16 -13.36
C GLY A 65 6.04 19.12 -14.01
N ASN A 66 5.62 19.88 -15.02
CA ASN A 66 6.47 20.77 -15.84
C ASN A 66 7.63 20.05 -16.56
N ARG A 67 7.52 18.77 -16.81
CA ARG A 67 8.52 17.93 -17.46
C ARG A 67 7.89 17.16 -18.62
N THR A 68 8.74 16.70 -19.54
CA THR A 68 8.34 15.88 -20.68
C THR A 68 9.00 14.52 -20.56
N PHE A 69 8.21 13.46 -20.79
CA PHE A 69 8.63 12.08 -20.79
C PHE A 69 8.19 11.42 -22.10
N HIS A 70 8.86 10.36 -22.51
CA HIS A 70 8.57 9.62 -23.74
C HIS A 70 8.37 8.12 -23.46
N PRO A 71 7.26 7.74 -22.82
CA PRO A 71 6.97 6.33 -22.54
C PRO A 71 6.84 5.53 -23.83
N ARG A 72 7.38 4.32 -23.80
CA ARG A 72 7.37 3.36 -24.92
C ARG A 72 7.06 1.95 -24.43
N PHE A 73 7.01 1.00 -25.34
CA PHE A 73 6.75 -0.41 -25.04
C PHE A 73 7.45 -0.90 -23.75
N GLY A 74 6.67 -1.50 -22.85
CA GLY A 74 7.14 -2.06 -21.58
C GLY A 74 7.34 -1.05 -20.47
N GLU A 75 6.99 0.23 -20.68
CA GLU A 75 7.06 1.24 -19.63
C GLU A 75 5.68 1.50 -18.99
N LEU A 76 5.72 1.65 -17.67
CA LEU A 76 4.61 2.17 -16.86
C LEU A 76 4.69 3.68 -16.81
N PHE A 77 3.54 4.38 -16.94
CA PHE A 77 3.46 5.80 -16.63
C PHE A 77 2.25 6.12 -15.76
N LEU A 78 2.40 7.13 -14.90
CA LEU A 78 1.41 7.51 -13.91
C LEU A 78 0.99 8.96 -14.07
N LEU A 79 -0.33 9.20 -14.18
CA LEU A 79 -0.93 10.50 -13.94
C LEU A 79 -1.34 10.54 -12.47
N LYS A 80 -0.82 11.52 -11.72
CA LYS A 80 -1.05 11.60 -10.27
C LYS A 80 -2.35 12.34 -9.97
N ASP A 81 -2.97 11.97 -8.86
CA ASP A 81 -4.20 12.59 -8.37
C ASP A 81 -4.06 14.10 -8.23
N GLN A 82 -5.06 14.85 -8.71
CA GLN A 82 -5.13 16.32 -8.68
C GLN A 82 -3.96 17.04 -9.36
N GLU A 83 -3.18 16.36 -10.20
CA GLU A 83 -2.08 16.97 -10.95
C GLU A 83 -2.46 17.12 -12.42
N SER A 84 -2.15 18.30 -13.00
CA SER A 84 -2.40 18.54 -14.43
C SER A 84 -1.43 17.74 -15.28
N ALA A 85 -1.97 16.95 -16.19
CA ALA A 85 -1.18 16.17 -17.14
C ALA A 85 -1.80 16.16 -18.53
N GLU A 86 -0.94 15.98 -19.53
CA GLU A 86 -1.33 15.82 -20.91
C GLU A 86 -0.48 14.69 -21.53
N TYR A 87 -1.08 13.87 -22.38
CA TYR A 87 -0.32 12.85 -23.11
C TYR A 87 -0.81 12.71 -24.55
N VAL A 88 0.13 12.36 -25.44
CA VAL A 88 -0.05 12.39 -26.90
C VAL A 88 0.56 11.13 -27.49
N ALA A 89 -0.20 10.43 -28.33
CA ALA A 89 0.33 9.31 -29.11
C ALA A 89 1.35 9.78 -30.16
N ASP A 90 2.42 9.03 -30.37
CA ASP A 90 3.36 9.33 -31.44
C ASP A 90 2.66 9.27 -32.82
N VAL A 91 3.12 10.09 -33.76
CA VAL A 91 2.50 10.18 -35.09
C VAL A 91 2.94 9.01 -35.98
N SER A 92 4.15 8.54 -35.80
CA SER A 92 4.76 7.48 -36.62
C SER A 92 4.60 6.08 -36.00
N ASP A 93 4.58 5.98 -34.67
CA ASP A 93 4.48 4.74 -33.92
C ASP A 93 3.53 4.93 -32.71
N PRO A 94 2.21 5.16 -32.98
CA PRO A 94 1.25 5.44 -31.92
C PRO A 94 1.12 4.27 -30.96
N TRP A 95 1.09 4.56 -29.67
CA TRP A 95 1.00 3.54 -28.64
C TRP A 95 -0.35 2.84 -28.58
N GLU A 96 -0.30 1.61 -28.11
CA GLU A 96 -1.38 0.90 -27.48
C GLU A 96 -1.05 0.77 -26.00
N TYR A 97 -2.00 1.03 -25.11
CA TYR A 97 -1.81 0.92 -23.66
C TYR A 97 -3.05 0.34 -22.99
N CYS A 98 -2.85 -0.20 -21.79
CA CYS A 98 -3.94 -0.45 -20.86
C CYS A 98 -3.72 0.35 -19.58
N TRP A 99 -4.81 0.59 -18.83
CA TRP A 99 -4.74 1.37 -17.60
C TRP A 99 -5.69 0.87 -16.51
N VAL A 100 -5.38 1.25 -15.29
CA VAL A 100 -6.25 1.23 -14.13
C VAL A 100 -6.24 2.60 -13.47
N THR A 101 -7.42 3.10 -13.10
CA THR A 101 -7.58 4.32 -12.31
C THR A 101 -8.07 3.92 -10.93
N TYR A 102 -7.36 4.35 -9.90
CA TYR A 102 -7.67 3.99 -8.52
C TYR A 102 -7.51 5.17 -7.57
N ASN A 103 -8.22 5.12 -6.43
CA ASN A 103 -8.12 6.11 -5.36
C ASN A 103 -8.37 5.43 -4.00
N GLY A 104 -8.30 6.21 -2.91
CA GLY A 104 -8.46 5.75 -1.53
C GLY A 104 -7.27 6.12 -0.66
N ALA A 105 -7.39 5.90 0.64
CA ALA A 105 -6.38 6.29 1.62
C ALA A 105 -4.97 5.70 1.36
N GLU A 106 -4.90 4.52 0.73
CA GLU A 106 -3.65 3.83 0.41
C GLU A 106 -3.09 4.14 -0.99
N ALA A 107 -3.85 4.84 -1.86
CA ALA A 107 -3.50 5.00 -3.27
C ALA A 107 -2.14 5.71 -3.47
N LYS A 108 -1.91 6.80 -2.74
CA LYS A 108 -0.63 7.52 -2.79
C LYS A 108 0.54 6.63 -2.35
N ARG A 109 0.40 5.97 -1.20
CA ARG A 109 1.45 5.10 -0.64
C ARG A 109 1.79 3.96 -1.60
N LEU A 110 0.79 3.30 -2.18
CA LEU A 110 1.01 2.21 -3.14
C LEU A 110 1.70 2.72 -4.42
N SER A 111 1.32 3.89 -4.93
CA SER A 111 2.01 4.51 -6.08
C SER A 111 3.48 4.81 -5.78
N GLU A 112 3.78 5.33 -4.59
CA GLU A 112 5.15 5.59 -4.13
C GLU A 112 5.95 4.29 -3.93
N GLU A 113 5.33 3.21 -3.45
CA GLU A 113 5.96 1.90 -3.31
C GLU A 113 6.27 1.25 -4.67
N ILE A 114 5.47 1.48 -5.72
CA ILE A 114 5.81 1.10 -7.10
C ILE A 114 7.06 1.85 -7.58
N GLY A 115 7.30 3.05 -7.07
CA GLY A 115 8.46 3.90 -7.42
C GLY A 115 8.07 5.26 -7.99
N PHE A 116 6.80 5.59 -8.09
CA PHE A 116 6.30 6.89 -8.56
C PHE A 116 6.39 7.98 -7.47
N THR A 117 7.59 8.25 -7.02
CA THR A 117 7.89 9.32 -6.06
C THR A 117 7.83 10.70 -6.72
N ASP A 118 8.20 11.77 -5.99
CA ASP A 118 8.20 13.13 -6.52
C ASP A 118 9.08 13.25 -7.77
N GLY A 119 8.49 13.78 -8.84
CA GLY A 119 9.16 13.97 -10.13
C GLY A 119 9.37 12.70 -10.96
N VAL A 120 8.92 11.53 -10.50
CA VAL A 120 8.95 10.27 -11.27
C VAL A 120 7.56 9.99 -11.82
N TYR A 121 7.46 9.93 -13.14
CA TYR A 121 6.19 9.69 -13.86
C TYR A 121 6.26 8.49 -14.80
N CYS A 122 7.46 7.98 -15.11
CA CYS A 122 7.65 6.82 -15.97
C CYS A 122 8.64 5.85 -15.31
N LEU A 123 8.36 4.55 -15.46
CA LEU A 123 9.20 3.46 -14.94
C LEU A 123 9.24 2.33 -15.96
N GLN A 124 10.43 1.76 -16.18
CA GLN A 124 10.56 0.54 -16.96
C GLN A 124 10.06 -0.65 -16.14
N SER A 125 9.18 -1.48 -16.72
CA SER A 125 8.76 -2.76 -16.16
C SER A 125 9.64 -3.90 -16.69
N GLU A 126 9.94 -4.89 -15.82
CA GLU A 126 10.59 -6.14 -16.19
C GLU A 126 9.56 -7.25 -16.50
N ALA A 127 8.27 -7.04 -16.20
CA ALA A 127 7.20 -7.94 -16.54
C ALA A 127 6.75 -7.76 -18.00
N GLU A 128 6.23 -8.82 -18.59
CA GLU A 128 5.62 -8.76 -19.92
C GLU A 128 4.37 -7.86 -19.88
N PRO A 129 4.25 -6.83 -20.75
CA PRO A 129 3.11 -5.93 -20.78
C PRO A 129 1.75 -6.65 -20.93
N LYS A 130 1.74 -7.77 -21.61
CA LYS A 130 0.56 -8.61 -21.81
C LYS A 130 -0.10 -9.04 -20.49
N LEU A 131 0.67 -9.28 -19.43
CA LEU A 131 0.13 -9.67 -18.12
C LEU A 131 -0.77 -8.58 -17.53
N PHE A 132 -0.40 -7.32 -17.68
CA PHE A 132 -1.22 -6.17 -17.26
C PHE A 132 -2.51 -6.09 -18.07
N TYR A 133 -2.43 -6.29 -19.37
CA TYR A 133 -3.59 -6.30 -20.26
C TYR A 133 -4.58 -7.42 -19.90
N GLU A 134 -4.09 -8.64 -19.62
CA GLU A 134 -4.91 -9.78 -19.20
C GLU A 134 -5.66 -9.49 -17.90
N MET A 135 -5.05 -8.76 -16.96
CA MET A 135 -5.74 -8.33 -15.73
C MET A 135 -6.86 -7.33 -16.03
N VAL A 136 -6.65 -6.38 -16.95
CA VAL A 136 -7.71 -5.47 -17.38
C VAL A 136 -8.84 -6.25 -18.05
N LEU A 137 -8.57 -7.23 -18.91
CA LEU A 137 -9.60 -8.09 -19.50
C LEU A 137 -10.40 -8.85 -18.45
N ARG A 138 -9.76 -9.38 -17.41
CA ARG A 138 -10.43 -10.05 -16.28
C ARG A 138 -11.41 -9.10 -15.54
N MET A 139 -11.09 -7.80 -15.44
CA MET A 139 -12.02 -6.82 -14.86
C MET A 139 -13.27 -6.66 -15.72
N TYR A 140 -13.17 -6.78 -17.05
CA TYR A 140 -14.31 -6.74 -18.00
C TYR A 140 -15.20 -7.98 -17.94
N GLU A 141 -14.71 -9.12 -17.49
CA GLU A 141 -15.52 -10.34 -17.35
C GLU A 141 -16.66 -10.20 -16.34
N ARG A 142 -16.62 -9.19 -15.50
CA ARG A 142 -17.62 -8.87 -14.49
C ARG A 142 -18.13 -7.43 -14.64
N PRO A 143 -18.94 -7.16 -15.67
CA PRO A 143 -19.42 -5.79 -15.95
C PRO A 143 -20.53 -5.33 -15.00
N GLU A 144 -21.12 -6.22 -14.20
CA GLU A 144 -22.22 -5.88 -13.32
C GLU A 144 -21.77 -4.91 -12.21
N MET A 145 -22.58 -3.90 -11.98
CA MET A 145 -22.38 -2.92 -10.91
C MET A 145 -23.00 -3.44 -9.60
N ASN A 146 -22.30 -4.34 -8.93
CA ASN A 146 -22.69 -4.89 -7.64
C ASN A 146 -21.47 -5.16 -6.77
N TYR A 147 -21.69 -5.29 -5.46
CA TYR A 147 -20.63 -5.45 -4.47
C TYR A 147 -19.68 -6.64 -4.74
N THR A 148 -20.21 -7.78 -5.22
CA THR A 148 -19.40 -8.97 -5.52
C THR A 148 -18.45 -8.73 -6.69
N SER A 149 -18.95 -8.08 -7.75
CA SER A 149 -18.13 -7.72 -8.92
C SER A 149 -17.11 -6.63 -8.56
N ASP A 150 -17.48 -5.68 -7.69
CA ASP A 150 -16.52 -4.66 -7.19
C ASP A 150 -15.41 -5.28 -6.37
N LEU A 151 -15.74 -6.21 -5.48
CA LEU A 151 -14.74 -6.93 -4.69
C LEU A 151 -13.78 -7.73 -5.58
N TYR A 152 -14.31 -8.40 -6.62
CA TYR A 152 -13.50 -9.11 -7.60
C TYR A 152 -12.56 -8.16 -8.34
N ARG A 153 -13.07 -7.03 -8.87
CA ARG A 153 -12.26 -6.02 -9.57
C ARG A 153 -11.21 -5.40 -8.67
N CYS A 154 -11.54 -5.15 -7.41
CA CYS A 154 -10.57 -4.67 -6.41
C CYS A 154 -9.46 -5.70 -6.18
N GLY A 155 -9.79 -6.99 -6.13
CA GLY A 155 -8.79 -8.07 -6.06
C GLY A 155 -7.85 -8.07 -7.27
N VAL A 156 -8.39 -7.93 -8.49
CA VAL A 156 -7.57 -7.83 -9.72
C VAL A 156 -6.76 -6.54 -9.76
N LEU A 157 -7.28 -5.41 -9.27
CA LEU A 157 -6.53 -4.16 -9.10
C LEU A 157 -5.31 -4.37 -8.19
N LEU A 158 -5.48 -5.06 -7.06
CA LEU A 158 -4.37 -5.36 -6.15
C LEU A 158 -3.31 -6.26 -6.81
N GLU A 159 -3.71 -7.25 -7.63
CA GLU A 159 -2.79 -8.05 -8.43
C GLU A 159 -2.01 -7.18 -9.44
N PHE A 160 -2.69 -6.24 -10.13
CA PHE A 160 -2.08 -5.31 -11.08
C PHE A 160 -1.03 -4.42 -10.40
N LEU A 161 -1.37 -3.83 -9.25
CA LEU A 161 -0.45 -2.99 -8.47
C LEU A 161 0.73 -3.79 -7.92
N ALA A 162 0.50 -5.03 -7.46
CA ALA A 162 1.55 -5.92 -6.98
C ALA A 162 2.55 -6.25 -8.10
N LEU A 163 2.05 -6.60 -9.30
CA LEU A 163 2.91 -6.86 -10.46
C LEU A 163 3.69 -5.61 -10.87
N ALA A 164 3.06 -4.43 -10.89
CA ALA A 164 3.73 -3.16 -11.16
C ALA A 164 4.86 -2.89 -10.15
N MET A 165 4.60 -3.17 -8.86
CA MET A 165 5.53 -2.98 -7.77
C MET A 165 6.74 -3.94 -7.86
N GLU A 166 6.48 -5.21 -8.16
CA GLU A 166 7.54 -6.24 -8.31
C GLU A 166 8.41 -6.01 -9.54
N SER A 167 7.81 -5.55 -10.65
CA SER A 167 8.45 -5.46 -11.95
C SER A 167 9.08 -4.11 -12.27
N ALA A 168 8.77 -3.04 -11.52
CA ALA A 168 9.37 -1.74 -11.75
C ALA A 168 10.90 -1.78 -11.57
N LYS A 169 11.62 -1.34 -12.61
CA LYS A 169 13.08 -1.40 -12.65
C LYS A 169 13.70 -0.58 -11.51
N GLY A 170 14.52 -1.23 -10.70
CA GLY A 170 15.07 -0.66 -9.47
C GLY A 170 14.36 -1.15 -8.19
N ASN A 171 13.11 -1.59 -8.28
CA ASN A 171 12.39 -2.19 -7.16
C ASN A 171 12.69 -3.69 -6.98
N ALA A 172 13.15 -4.38 -8.02
CA ALA A 172 13.49 -5.81 -7.96
C ALA A 172 14.46 -6.18 -6.81
N LYS A 173 15.27 -5.21 -6.32
CA LYS A 173 16.10 -5.38 -5.12
C LYS A 173 15.32 -5.19 -3.82
N ARG A 174 14.24 -4.40 -3.84
CA ARG A 174 13.45 -4.02 -2.66
C ARG A 174 12.41 -5.09 -2.32
N PHE A 175 11.83 -5.72 -3.35
CA PHE A 175 10.80 -6.75 -3.21
C PHE A 175 11.31 -8.18 -3.48
N ARG A 176 12.61 -8.36 -3.76
CA ARG A 176 13.18 -9.72 -3.72
C ARG A 176 12.81 -10.35 -2.38
N ARG A 177 12.31 -11.60 -2.45
CA ARG A 177 12.24 -12.48 -1.27
C ARG A 177 13.45 -12.19 -0.40
N PRO A 178 13.27 -12.00 0.91
CA PRO A 178 14.36 -11.56 1.78
C PRO A 178 15.61 -12.35 1.43
N ASP A 179 16.71 -11.63 1.08
CA ASP A 179 17.98 -12.21 0.65
C ASP A 179 18.60 -13.19 1.68
N SER A 180 17.91 -13.34 2.80
CA SER A 180 18.23 -14.28 3.86
C SER A 180 16.93 -14.93 4.38
N PRO A 181 16.84 -16.27 4.36
CA PRO A 181 15.78 -17.00 5.06
C PRO A 181 15.63 -16.52 6.52
N ALA A 182 16.71 -16.07 7.12
CA ALA A 182 16.76 -15.53 8.46
C ALA A 182 15.90 -14.27 8.66
N LYS A 183 15.87 -13.35 7.66
CA LYS A 183 15.00 -12.16 7.71
C LYS A 183 13.52 -12.54 7.64
N ALA A 184 13.17 -13.50 6.79
CA ALA A 184 11.78 -13.99 6.70
C ALA A 184 11.26 -14.55 8.03
N TYR A 185 12.12 -15.20 8.82
CA TYR A 185 11.74 -15.66 10.15
C TYR A 185 11.52 -14.50 11.12
N VAL A 186 12.31 -13.44 11.04
CA VAL A 186 12.11 -12.24 11.87
C VAL A 186 10.81 -11.52 11.50
N ASP A 187 10.52 -11.39 10.21
CA ASP A 187 9.26 -10.78 9.73
C ASP A 187 8.05 -11.60 10.19
N ARG A 188 8.11 -12.93 10.13
CA ARG A 188 7.08 -13.83 10.70
C ARG A 188 6.94 -13.69 12.20
N ALA A 189 8.05 -13.53 12.92
CA ALA A 189 8.02 -13.30 14.38
C ALA A 189 7.30 -11.99 14.70
N ILE A 190 7.57 -10.93 13.96
CA ILE A 190 6.92 -9.62 14.11
C ILE A 190 5.41 -9.74 13.86
N GLN A 191 5.01 -10.41 12.79
CA GLN A 191 3.59 -10.67 12.52
C GLN A 191 2.94 -11.48 13.65
N PHE A 192 3.59 -12.55 14.12
CA PHE A 192 3.09 -13.36 15.21
C PHE A 192 2.93 -12.54 16.52
N ILE A 193 3.87 -11.63 16.81
CA ILE A 193 3.76 -10.68 17.91
C ILE A 193 2.53 -9.79 17.72
N HIS A 194 2.35 -9.19 16.57
CA HIS A 194 1.25 -8.26 16.31
C HIS A 194 -0.14 -8.89 16.45
N TYR A 195 -0.28 -10.16 16.06
CA TYR A 195 -1.57 -10.87 16.18
C TYR A 195 -1.84 -11.41 17.59
N ASN A 196 -0.79 -11.72 18.36
CA ASN A 196 -0.94 -12.46 19.62
C ASN A 196 -0.35 -11.73 20.84
N TYR A 197 0.02 -10.47 20.71
CA TYR A 197 0.78 -9.70 21.73
C TYR A 197 0.21 -9.81 23.15
N ALA A 198 -1.10 -9.91 23.31
CA ALA A 198 -1.77 -9.92 24.60
C ALA A 198 -1.46 -11.18 25.43
N THR A 199 -1.23 -12.32 24.78
CA THR A 199 -1.15 -13.63 25.45
C THR A 199 0.20 -14.31 25.36
N ILE A 200 1.06 -13.93 24.40
CA ILE A 200 2.31 -14.64 24.11
C ILE A 200 3.48 -14.27 25.02
N ARG A 201 4.38 -15.22 25.14
CA ARG A 201 5.74 -15.06 25.69
C ARG A 201 6.77 -15.19 24.56
N VAL A 202 7.99 -14.73 24.78
CA VAL A 202 9.08 -14.87 23.80
C VAL A 202 9.41 -16.35 23.49
N SER A 203 9.20 -17.26 24.47
CA SER A 203 9.32 -18.70 24.24
C SER A 203 8.38 -19.17 23.15
N ASP A 204 7.12 -18.73 23.18
CA ASP A 204 6.08 -19.17 22.24
C ASP A 204 6.41 -18.76 20.81
N ILE A 205 7.08 -17.61 20.64
CA ILE A 205 7.55 -17.13 19.33
C ILE A 205 8.69 -18.04 18.81
N ALA A 206 9.62 -18.38 19.68
CA ALA A 206 10.74 -19.25 19.31
C ALA A 206 10.23 -20.65 18.93
N ASP A 207 9.31 -21.20 19.71
CA ASP A 207 8.66 -22.51 19.46
C ASP A 207 7.86 -22.52 18.16
N TYR A 208 7.08 -21.42 17.90
CA TYR A 208 6.34 -21.25 16.63
C TYR A 208 7.25 -21.28 15.40
N LEU A 209 8.46 -20.75 15.53
CA LEU A 209 9.45 -20.71 14.42
C LEU A 209 10.35 -21.96 14.37
N GLY A 210 10.25 -22.86 15.34
CA GLY A 210 11.10 -24.05 15.45
C GLY A 210 12.54 -23.73 15.85
N PHE A 211 12.77 -22.65 16.62
CA PHE A 211 14.09 -22.22 17.08
C PHE A 211 14.28 -22.35 18.58
N THR A 212 15.54 -22.50 19.00
CA THR A 212 15.89 -22.28 20.39
C THR A 212 15.75 -20.80 20.73
N ARG A 213 15.34 -20.49 21.97
CA ARG A 213 15.18 -19.11 22.45
C ARG A 213 16.43 -18.25 22.27
N SER A 214 17.61 -18.82 22.52
CA SER A 214 18.90 -18.12 22.33
C SER A 214 19.16 -17.77 20.89
N TYR A 215 18.99 -18.70 19.97
CA TYR A 215 19.17 -18.47 18.54
C TYR A 215 18.20 -17.40 18.03
N PHE A 216 16.92 -17.54 18.36
CA PHE A 216 15.89 -16.58 17.99
C PHE A 216 16.19 -15.17 18.51
N THR A 217 16.57 -15.04 19.80
CA THR A 217 16.90 -13.73 20.40
C THR A 217 18.04 -13.03 19.66
N ASN A 218 19.10 -13.76 19.35
CA ASN A 218 20.26 -13.22 18.62
C ASN A 218 19.88 -12.82 17.18
N LEU A 219 19.12 -13.69 16.51
CA LEU A 219 18.63 -13.44 15.16
C LEU A 219 17.74 -12.20 15.11
N PHE A 220 16.77 -12.09 15.99
CA PHE A 220 15.83 -10.99 16.08
C PHE A 220 16.56 -9.66 16.37
N LYS A 221 17.47 -9.67 17.36
CA LYS A 221 18.27 -8.49 17.70
C LYS A 221 19.17 -8.03 16.56
N LYS A 222 19.75 -8.96 15.79
CA LYS A 222 20.56 -8.64 14.61
C LYS A 222 19.77 -7.84 13.56
N TRP A 223 18.49 -8.15 13.37
CA TRP A 223 17.69 -7.53 12.31
C TRP A 223 16.86 -6.34 12.78
N THR A 224 16.42 -6.31 14.04
CA THR A 224 15.56 -5.25 14.58
C THR A 224 16.29 -4.25 15.47
N GLY A 225 17.55 -4.53 15.85
CA GLY A 225 18.34 -3.73 16.79
C GLY A 225 17.97 -3.93 18.25
N GLN A 226 16.90 -4.65 18.58
CA GLN A 226 16.40 -4.85 19.95
C GLN A 226 16.02 -6.29 20.22
N SER A 227 15.89 -6.66 21.50
CA SER A 227 15.48 -8.02 21.85
C SER A 227 13.98 -8.26 21.53
N PRO A 228 13.55 -9.53 21.28
CA PRO A 228 12.14 -9.85 21.11
C PRO A 228 11.28 -9.45 22.32
N GLN A 229 11.85 -9.51 23.54
CA GLN A 229 11.17 -9.12 24.78
C GLN A 229 10.90 -7.62 24.82
N ASP A 230 11.90 -6.80 24.42
CA ASP A 230 11.76 -5.35 24.39
C ASP A 230 10.77 -4.94 23.30
N TYR A 231 10.84 -5.59 22.14
CA TYR A 231 9.89 -5.36 21.05
C TYR A 231 8.44 -5.64 21.46
N LEU A 232 8.19 -6.82 22.04
CA LEU A 232 6.86 -7.20 22.53
C LEU A 232 6.35 -6.21 23.61
N MET A 233 7.21 -5.83 24.53
CA MET A 233 6.87 -4.84 25.57
C MET A 233 6.50 -3.49 24.97
N GLN A 234 7.32 -2.96 24.04
CA GLN A 234 7.06 -1.68 23.37
C GLN A 234 5.75 -1.73 22.57
N TYR A 235 5.50 -2.84 21.87
CA TYR A 235 4.26 -3.02 21.12
C TYR A 235 3.03 -3.01 22.03
N ARG A 236 3.05 -3.74 23.15
CA ARG A 236 1.99 -3.73 24.17
C ARG A 236 1.72 -2.32 24.71
N LEU A 237 2.78 -1.58 25.03
CA LEU A 237 2.66 -0.21 25.53
C LEU A 237 2.12 0.74 24.46
N LYS A 238 2.48 0.56 23.19
CA LYS A 238 1.92 1.34 22.06
C LYS A 238 0.40 1.12 21.95
N ILE A 239 -0.07 -0.12 22.01
CA ILE A 239 -1.51 -0.43 21.99
C ILE A 239 -2.21 0.13 23.24
N ALA A 240 -1.57 0.06 24.39
CA ALA A 240 -2.11 0.66 25.62
C ALA A 240 -2.26 2.19 25.49
N CYS A 241 -1.32 2.89 24.86
CA CYS A 241 -1.44 4.33 24.58
C CYS A 241 -2.69 4.64 23.74
N GLN A 242 -2.96 3.88 22.68
CA GLN A 242 -4.14 4.04 21.85
C GLN A 242 -5.42 3.83 22.69
N GLN A 243 -5.52 2.74 23.44
CA GLN A 243 -6.68 2.46 24.29
C GLN A 243 -6.89 3.53 25.38
N LEU A 244 -5.81 4.03 25.98
CA LEU A 244 -5.88 5.09 26.99
C LEU A 244 -6.40 6.41 26.40
N ALA A 245 -6.07 6.73 25.15
CA ALA A 245 -6.49 7.94 24.48
C ALA A 245 -7.93 7.83 23.92
N GLU A 246 -8.31 6.66 23.41
CA GLU A 246 -9.55 6.47 22.65
C GLU A 246 -10.72 5.91 23.49
N THR A 247 -10.43 5.36 24.67
CA THR A 247 -11.45 4.72 25.51
C THR A 247 -11.49 5.21 26.94
N ALA A 248 -12.64 5.02 27.60
CA ALA A 248 -12.80 5.28 29.04
C ALA A 248 -12.53 4.03 29.92
N LEU A 249 -12.01 2.93 29.34
CA LEU A 249 -11.75 1.69 30.05
C LEU A 249 -10.83 1.91 31.28
N PRO A 250 -11.08 1.25 32.43
CA PRO A 250 -10.18 1.28 33.56
C PRO A 250 -8.76 0.89 33.20
N VAL A 251 -7.75 1.54 33.80
CA VAL A 251 -6.34 1.23 33.53
C VAL A 251 -6.02 -0.25 33.79
N GLN A 252 -6.70 -0.86 34.76
CA GLN A 252 -6.58 -2.28 35.07
C GLN A 252 -7.03 -3.18 33.90
N GLU A 253 -8.13 -2.82 33.25
CA GLU A 253 -8.65 -3.56 32.10
C GLU A 253 -7.73 -3.42 30.91
N ILE A 254 -7.24 -2.21 30.62
CA ILE A 254 -6.25 -1.97 29.57
C ILE A 254 -4.99 -2.78 29.83
N ALA A 255 -4.47 -2.79 31.05
CA ALA A 255 -3.31 -3.60 31.40
C ALA A 255 -3.53 -5.09 31.10
N ALA A 256 -4.69 -5.62 31.46
CA ALA A 256 -5.05 -7.01 31.16
C ALA A 256 -5.17 -7.29 29.66
N GLN A 257 -5.84 -6.40 28.90
CA GLN A 257 -6.00 -6.53 27.45
C GLN A 257 -4.68 -6.48 26.69
N VAL A 258 -3.70 -5.74 27.17
CA VAL A 258 -2.37 -5.70 26.54
C VAL A 258 -1.38 -6.73 27.12
N GLY A 259 -1.86 -7.68 27.91
CA GLY A 259 -1.10 -8.85 28.36
C GLY A 259 -0.26 -8.64 29.60
N TYR A 260 -0.69 -7.76 30.52
CA TYR A 260 -0.12 -7.64 31.87
C TYR A 260 -1.09 -8.21 32.89
N GLU A 261 -0.65 -9.23 33.60
CA GLU A 261 -1.42 -9.86 34.70
C GLU A 261 -1.64 -8.91 35.89
N ASN A 262 -0.76 -7.92 36.04
CA ASN A 262 -0.77 -7.01 37.19
C ASN A 262 -0.66 -5.54 36.73
N GLN A 263 -1.66 -4.72 37.10
CA GLN A 263 -1.71 -3.29 36.81
C GLN A 263 -0.49 -2.51 37.34
N MET A 264 0.06 -2.90 38.50
CA MET A 264 1.22 -2.19 39.05
C MET A 264 2.47 -2.42 38.20
N THR A 265 2.65 -3.62 37.68
CA THR A 265 3.74 -3.97 36.76
C THR A 265 3.57 -3.20 35.44
N PHE A 266 2.37 -3.15 34.90
CA PHE A 266 2.05 -2.34 33.73
C PHE A 266 2.38 -0.86 33.96
N SER A 267 1.86 -0.25 35.02
CA SER A 267 2.06 1.16 35.32
C SER A 267 3.54 1.51 35.51
N LYS A 268 4.33 0.62 36.12
CA LYS A 268 5.77 0.78 36.27
C LYS A 268 6.49 0.76 34.92
N MET A 269 6.12 -0.19 34.04
CA MET A 269 6.72 -0.31 32.71
C MET A 269 6.31 0.87 31.81
N PHE A 270 5.06 1.28 31.89
CA PHE A 270 4.55 2.44 31.14
C PHE A 270 5.28 3.72 31.55
N ARG A 271 5.41 3.96 32.87
CA ARG A 271 6.15 5.13 33.37
C ARG A 271 7.63 5.10 33.00
N LYS A 272 8.25 3.90 33.01
CA LYS A 272 9.63 3.74 32.56
C LYS A 272 9.80 4.08 31.07
N ALA A 273 8.80 3.76 30.24
CA ALA A 273 8.86 3.99 28.79
C ALA A 273 8.50 5.41 28.37
N TYR A 274 7.57 6.06 29.10
CA TYR A 274 6.99 7.35 28.70
C TYR A 274 7.15 8.49 29.73
N GLY A 275 7.85 8.26 30.83
CA GLY A 275 8.12 9.25 31.87
C GLY A 275 6.93 9.51 32.82
N ILE A 276 5.70 9.28 32.39
CA ILE A 276 4.45 9.54 33.11
C ILE A 276 3.61 8.30 33.34
N SER A 277 2.68 8.35 34.29
CA SER A 277 1.78 7.22 34.54
C SER A 277 0.69 7.09 33.46
N PRO A 278 0.07 5.89 33.29
CA PRO A 278 -1.06 5.70 32.40
C PRO A 278 -2.23 6.65 32.66
N THR A 279 -2.50 6.94 33.93
CA THR A 279 -3.57 7.87 34.34
C THR A 279 -3.25 9.31 33.92
N GLU A 280 -2.02 9.75 34.14
CA GLU A 280 -1.55 11.08 33.69
C GLU A 280 -1.57 11.19 32.17
N TYR A 281 -1.16 10.13 31.45
CA TYR A 281 -1.21 10.09 29.99
C TYR A 281 -2.63 10.28 29.47
N ARG A 282 -3.62 9.59 30.03
CA ARG A 282 -5.04 9.78 29.71
C ARG A 282 -5.51 11.19 30.00
N GLN A 283 -5.19 11.75 31.16
CA GLN A 283 -5.59 13.13 31.55
C GLN A 283 -5.03 14.20 30.61
N ARG A 284 -3.89 13.92 29.99
CA ARG A 284 -3.26 14.79 28.98
C ARG A 284 -3.81 14.56 27.57
N GLY A 285 -4.87 13.79 27.40
CA GLY A 285 -5.48 13.49 26.09
C GLY A 285 -4.59 12.68 25.16
N GLY A 286 -3.70 11.83 25.70
CA GLY A 286 -2.79 11.02 24.89
C GLY A 286 -1.53 11.75 24.41
N ALA A 287 -1.25 12.96 24.88
CA ALA A 287 -0.05 13.70 24.51
C ALA A 287 1.14 13.39 25.43
N ILE A 288 2.28 13.08 24.82
CA ILE A 288 3.59 12.97 25.50
C ILE A 288 4.37 14.24 25.19
N ARG A 289 4.87 14.92 26.21
CA ARG A 289 5.71 16.10 26.04
C ARG A 289 7.19 15.69 25.97
N GLN A 290 7.99 16.48 25.26
CA GLN A 290 9.44 16.24 25.13
C GLN A 290 10.15 16.22 26.49
N GLU A 291 9.59 16.90 27.50
CA GLU A 291 10.06 16.95 28.90
C GLU A 291 9.86 15.64 29.68
N ASP A 292 9.02 14.73 29.18
CA ASP A 292 8.70 13.45 29.84
C ASP A 292 9.76 12.34 29.51
N PHE A 293 10.68 12.60 28.61
CA PHE A 293 11.81 11.73 28.30
C PHE A 293 13.04 12.20 29.09
N LEU A 294 13.22 11.59 30.27
CA LEU A 294 14.45 11.71 31.08
C LEU A 294 15.48 10.66 30.72
#